data_6a6a70637528250c7b3fccd87ae59452
#
_entry.id   6a6a70637528250c7b3fccd87ae59452
#
_cell.length_a   1.000
_cell.length_b   1.000
_cell.length_c   1.000
_cell.angle_alpha   90.00
_cell.angle_beta   90.00
_cell.angle_gamma   90.00
#
_symmetry.space_group_name_H-M   'P 1'
#
loop_
_entity.id
_entity.type
_entity.pdbx_description
1 polymer ?
#
loop_
_entity_poly.entity_id
_entity_poly.type
_entity_poly.pdbx_seq_one_letter_code
_entity_poly.pdbx_strand_id
1 'polypeptide(L)'
;MTTRVINVRGHIHEYGPRLELAPKDIVYVGRRWTLGGWDLPRHPLYNPFAYDTPTRRRDGTRAEVMAKYRAYLLGRPDLLGLVPALRGRVLACWCAPLVCHAGVLAELADCRDRGP
;
A
#
# COMPACT_ATOMS: atom_id res chain seq x y z
N MET A 1 4.38 11.46 -14.15
CA MET A 1 3.48 10.30 -14.16
C MET A 1 2.79 10.21 -12.81
N THR A 2 1.51 9.84 -12.83
CA THR A 2 0.71 9.77 -11.61
C THR A 2 0.69 8.34 -11.09
N THR A 3 1.03 8.16 -9.83
CA THR A 3 0.95 6.87 -9.15
C THR A 3 -0.48 6.69 -8.65
N ARG A 4 -1.09 5.54 -8.94
CA ARG A 4 -2.49 5.28 -8.63
C ARG A 4 -2.61 4.17 -7.60
N VAL A 5 -3.77 4.11 -6.94
CA VAL A 5 -4.09 3.08 -5.95
C VAL A 5 -5.35 2.35 -6.38
N ILE A 6 -5.33 1.03 -6.34
CA ILE A 6 -6.51 0.21 -6.62
C ILE A 6 -6.77 -0.76 -5.48
N ASN A 7 -8.02 -1.21 -5.39
CA ASN A 7 -8.43 -2.27 -4.46
C ASN A 7 -8.54 -3.57 -5.26
N VAL A 8 -7.81 -4.60 -4.86
CA VAL A 8 -7.81 -5.88 -5.57
C VAL A 8 -8.92 -6.83 -5.11
N ARG A 9 -9.70 -6.44 -4.10
CA ARG A 9 -10.79 -7.26 -3.59
C ARG A 9 -11.74 -7.65 -4.74
N GLY A 10 -12.03 -8.93 -4.86
CA GLY A 10 -12.93 -9.42 -5.91
C GLY A 10 -12.28 -9.66 -7.27
N HIS A 11 -10.99 -9.39 -7.42
CA HIS A 11 -10.29 -9.49 -8.72
C HIS A 11 -9.38 -10.72 -8.83
N ILE A 12 -9.53 -11.71 -7.94
CA ILE A 12 -8.63 -12.87 -7.92
C ILE A 12 -8.63 -13.66 -9.23
N HIS A 13 -9.79 -13.79 -9.86
CA HIS A 13 -9.89 -14.53 -11.13
C HIS A 13 -9.32 -13.74 -12.30
N GLU A 14 -9.39 -12.41 -12.22
CA GLU A 14 -8.87 -11.53 -13.25
C GLU A 14 -7.35 -11.41 -13.17
N TYR A 15 -6.82 -11.27 -11.96
CA TYR A 15 -5.40 -10.97 -11.73
C TYR A 15 -4.57 -12.18 -11.33
N GLY A 16 -5.21 -13.28 -10.91
CA GLY A 16 -4.52 -14.43 -10.35
C GLY A 16 -4.18 -14.24 -8.88
N PRO A 17 -4.04 -15.35 -8.13
CA PRO A 17 -3.80 -15.28 -6.67
C PRO A 17 -2.50 -14.60 -6.27
N ARG A 18 -1.54 -14.49 -7.19
CA ARG A 18 -0.25 -13.80 -6.98
C ARG A 18 -0.10 -12.57 -7.85
N LEU A 19 -1.20 -12.09 -8.43
CA LEU A 19 -1.22 -11.02 -9.44
C LEU A 19 -0.43 -11.38 -10.70
N GLU A 20 -0.21 -12.66 -10.97
CA GLU A 20 0.56 -13.13 -12.11
C GLU A 20 -0.10 -12.83 -13.46
N LEU A 21 -1.43 -12.64 -13.46
CA LEU A 21 -2.19 -12.28 -14.65
C LEU A 21 -2.47 -10.80 -14.76
N ALA A 22 -2.07 -10.02 -13.75
CA ALA A 22 -2.32 -8.58 -13.73
C ALA A 22 -1.34 -7.84 -14.64
N PRO A 23 -1.68 -6.61 -15.07
CA PRO A 23 -0.71 -5.75 -15.74
C PRO A 23 0.56 -5.60 -14.90
N LYS A 24 1.71 -5.55 -15.58
CA LYS A 24 3.02 -5.58 -14.89
C LYS A 24 3.32 -4.33 -14.08
N ASP A 25 2.59 -3.24 -14.30
CA ASP A 25 2.74 -2.02 -13.52
C ASP A 25 1.98 -2.06 -12.18
N ILE A 26 1.20 -3.11 -11.93
CA ILE A 26 0.52 -3.28 -10.65
C ILE A 26 1.49 -3.89 -9.63
N VAL A 27 1.61 -3.24 -8.48
CA VAL A 27 2.47 -3.67 -7.37
C VAL A 27 1.63 -3.78 -6.11
N TYR A 28 1.59 -4.96 -5.51
CA TYR A 28 0.93 -5.14 -4.23
C TYR A 28 1.84 -4.59 -3.12
N VAL A 29 1.33 -3.64 -2.33
CA VAL A 29 2.12 -2.97 -1.29
C VAL A 29 1.65 -3.28 0.13
N GLY A 30 0.84 -4.31 0.29
CA GLY A 30 0.26 -4.68 1.58
C GLY A 30 1.02 -5.76 2.31
N ARG A 31 0.37 -6.25 3.37
CA ARG A 31 0.87 -7.35 4.18
C ARG A 31 0.73 -8.66 3.43
N ARG A 32 1.46 -9.68 3.88
CA ARG A 32 1.23 -11.04 3.38
C ARG A 32 -0.25 -11.40 3.54
N TRP A 33 -0.86 -11.91 2.47
CA TRP A 33 -2.28 -12.21 2.46
C TRP A 33 -2.54 -13.55 1.75
N THR A 34 -3.15 -14.49 2.46
CA THR A 34 -3.40 -15.83 1.94
C THR A 34 -4.86 -16.27 2.06
N LEU A 35 -5.75 -15.39 2.55
CA LEU A 35 -7.16 -15.71 2.68
C LEU A 35 -7.87 -15.60 1.33
N GLY A 36 -8.93 -16.36 1.16
CA GLY A 36 -9.77 -16.29 -0.05
C GLY A 36 -9.08 -16.76 -1.32
N GLY A 37 -8.08 -17.62 -1.20
CA GLY A 37 -7.35 -18.15 -2.34
C GLY A 37 -6.16 -17.31 -2.80
N TRP A 38 -5.95 -16.14 -2.21
CA TRP A 38 -4.82 -15.28 -2.53
C TRP A 38 -3.51 -15.85 -1.98
N ASP A 39 -2.40 -15.53 -2.65
CA ASP A 39 -1.06 -15.84 -2.17
C ASP A 39 -0.17 -14.63 -2.48
N LEU A 40 -0.37 -13.56 -1.71
CA LEU A 40 0.33 -12.30 -1.89
C LEU A 40 1.44 -12.18 -0.84
N PRO A 41 2.69 -11.97 -1.27
CA PRO A 41 3.80 -11.78 -0.33
C PRO A 41 3.73 -10.42 0.33
N ARG A 42 4.34 -10.30 1.50
CA ARG A 42 4.48 -9.02 2.18
C ARG A 42 5.43 -8.11 1.40
N HIS A 43 4.98 -6.90 1.09
CA HIS A 43 5.86 -5.90 0.50
C HIS A 43 6.67 -5.20 1.61
N PRO A 44 7.93 -4.82 1.34
CA PRO A 44 8.74 -4.10 2.34
C PRO A 44 8.09 -2.81 2.87
N LEU A 45 7.26 -2.17 2.06
CA LEU A 45 6.57 -0.93 2.43
C LEU A 45 5.17 -1.16 3.01
N TYR A 46 4.89 -2.37 3.48
CA TYR A 46 3.60 -2.66 4.12
C TYR A 46 3.40 -1.78 5.36
N ASN A 47 2.13 -1.58 5.73
CA ASN A 47 1.78 -0.80 6.92
C ASN A 47 1.84 -1.70 8.16
N PRO A 48 2.79 -1.46 9.10
CA PRO A 48 2.87 -2.27 10.32
C PRO A 48 1.81 -1.90 11.36
N PHE A 49 1.09 -0.80 11.17
CA PHE A 49 0.05 -0.35 12.09
C PHE A 49 -1.31 -0.89 11.70
N ALA A 50 -2.23 -0.99 12.65
CA ALA A 50 -3.56 -1.50 12.42
C ALA A 50 -4.60 -0.52 12.96
N TYR A 51 -5.73 -0.41 12.24
CA TYR A 51 -6.83 0.47 12.63
C TYR A 51 -7.59 -0.09 13.83
N ASP A 52 -8.12 0.81 14.67
CA ASP A 52 -9.09 0.44 15.67
C ASP A 52 -10.35 -0.10 15.01
N THR A 53 -10.99 -1.05 15.67
CA THR A 53 -12.32 -1.55 15.26
C THR A 53 -13.31 -1.30 16.41
N PRO A 54 -14.62 -1.43 16.17
CA PRO A 54 -15.60 -1.26 17.23
C PRO A 54 -15.39 -2.17 18.44
N THR A 55 -14.73 -3.33 18.22
CA THR A 55 -14.56 -4.33 19.29
C THR A 55 -13.12 -4.44 19.76
N ARG A 56 -12.17 -3.74 19.13
CA ARG A 56 -10.75 -3.88 19.49
C ARG A 56 -9.98 -2.59 19.23
N ARG A 57 -9.28 -2.12 20.24
CA ARG A 57 -8.35 -1.00 20.12
C ARG A 57 -7.01 -1.49 19.61
N ARG A 58 -6.45 -0.76 18.63
CA ARG A 58 -5.14 -1.05 18.03
C ARG A 58 -4.32 0.24 18.01
N ASP A 59 -3.98 0.73 16.85
CA ASP A 59 -3.05 1.86 16.67
C ASP A 59 -3.77 3.19 16.42
N GLY A 60 -5.08 3.19 16.42
CA GLY A 60 -5.87 4.41 16.32
C GLY A 60 -6.85 4.39 15.15
N THR A 61 -7.45 5.55 14.92
CA THR A 61 -8.34 5.76 13.78
C THR A 61 -7.56 5.65 12.48
N ARG A 62 -8.27 5.57 11.36
CA ARG A 62 -7.63 5.52 10.05
C ARG A 62 -6.69 6.71 9.84
N ALA A 63 -7.13 7.92 10.20
CA ALA A 63 -6.30 9.11 10.08
C ALA A 63 -5.06 9.06 10.97
N GLU A 64 -5.21 8.58 12.21
CA GLU A 64 -4.09 8.43 13.13
C GLU A 64 -3.08 7.41 12.64
N VAL A 65 -3.56 6.28 12.10
CA VAL A 65 -2.69 5.25 11.54
C VAL A 65 -1.94 5.78 10.33
N MET A 66 -2.57 6.58 9.48
CA MET A 66 -1.89 7.18 8.33
C MET A 66 -0.79 8.13 8.78
N ALA A 67 -1.03 8.94 9.81
CA ALA A 67 0.00 9.82 10.36
C ALA A 67 1.17 9.01 10.93
N LYS A 68 0.88 7.92 11.63
CA LYS A 68 1.92 7.03 12.17
C LYS A 68 2.73 6.38 11.06
N TYR A 69 2.07 5.93 10.01
CA TYR A 69 2.75 5.31 8.88
C TYR A 69 3.67 6.30 8.16
N ARG A 70 3.19 7.53 7.92
CA ARG A 70 4.01 8.57 7.30
C ARG A 70 5.24 8.86 8.15
N ALA A 71 5.08 9.03 9.46
CA ALA A 71 6.20 9.28 10.37
C ALA A 71 7.18 8.10 10.38
N TYR A 72 6.67 6.89 10.38
CA TYR A 72 7.45 5.67 10.31
C TYR A 72 8.35 5.65 9.06
N LEU A 73 7.78 5.94 7.89
CA LEU A 73 8.54 6.00 6.65
C LEU A 73 9.59 7.10 6.66
N LEU A 74 9.20 8.29 7.10
CA LEU A 74 10.12 9.44 7.12
C LEU A 74 11.29 9.22 8.06
N GLY A 75 11.14 8.37 9.07
CA GLY A 75 12.21 7.97 9.97
C GLY A 75 13.02 6.77 9.51
N ARG A 76 12.74 6.22 8.34
CA ARG A 76 13.39 5.01 7.82
C ARG A 76 13.97 5.25 6.43
N PRO A 77 15.22 5.76 6.33
CA PRO A 77 15.84 6.02 5.02
C PRO A 77 15.92 4.79 4.11
N ASP A 78 16.07 3.60 4.70
CA ASP A 78 16.10 2.35 3.97
C ASP A 78 14.77 2.09 3.22
N LEU A 79 13.64 2.40 3.86
CA LEU A 79 12.33 2.25 3.26
C LEU A 79 12.01 3.38 2.29
N LEU A 80 12.36 4.62 2.66
CA LEU A 80 12.15 5.77 1.77
C LEU A 80 12.87 5.57 0.44
N GLY A 81 14.03 4.92 0.45
CA GLY A 81 14.78 4.65 -0.76
C GLY A 81 14.05 3.73 -1.74
N LEU A 82 13.04 2.99 -1.29
CA LEU A 82 12.24 2.10 -2.13
C LEU A 82 11.06 2.83 -2.79
N VAL A 83 10.68 4.00 -2.29
CA VAL A 83 9.48 4.71 -2.77
C VAL A 83 9.60 5.16 -4.23
N PRO A 84 10.73 5.69 -4.70
CA PRO A 84 10.84 6.12 -6.11
C PRO A 84 10.54 5.03 -7.12
N ALA A 85 10.78 3.77 -6.79
CA ALA A 85 10.49 2.64 -7.70
C ALA A 85 8.99 2.45 -7.93
N LEU A 86 8.13 3.03 -7.09
CA LEU A 86 6.68 2.93 -7.20
C LEU A 86 6.08 4.00 -8.11
N ARG A 87 6.84 5.00 -8.46
CA ARG A 87 6.36 6.15 -9.21
C ARG A 87 5.81 5.73 -10.57
N GLY A 88 4.61 6.21 -10.88
CA GLY A 88 3.92 5.88 -12.12
C GLY A 88 3.29 4.50 -12.14
N ARG A 89 3.42 3.73 -11.07
CA ARG A 89 2.84 2.40 -10.99
C ARG A 89 1.43 2.45 -10.41
N VAL A 90 0.78 1.28 -10.40
CA VAL A 90 -0.54 1.11 -9.78
C VAL A 90 -0.34 0.30 -8.51
N LEU A 91 -0.60 0.91 -7.36
CA LEU A 91 -0.39 0.27 -6.06
C LEU A 91 -1.65 -0.47 -5.64
N ALA A 92 -1.52 -1.75 -5.39
CA ALA A 92 -2.66 -2.60 -5.03
C ALA A 92 -2.75 -2.75 -3.51
N CYS A 93 -3.94 -2.57 -2.98
CA CYS A 93 -4.24 -2.73 -1.56
C CYS A 93 -5.68 -3.21 -1.37
N TRP A 94 -6.16 -3.19 -0.14
CA TRP A 94 -7.51 -3.66 0.22
C TRP A 94 -8.45 -2.54 0.63
N CYS A 95 -8.00 -1.30 0.69
CA CYS A 95 -8.72 -0.20 1.32
C CYS A 95 -9.35 0.79 0.34
N ALA A 96 -8.78 0.97 -0.85
CA ALA A 96 -9.28 1.97 -1.78
C ALA A 96 -10.77 1.76 -2.06
N PRO A 97 -11.57 2.82 -2.17
CA PRO A 97 -11.20 4.23 -2.19
C PRO A 97 -10.97 4.86 -0.81
N LEU A 98 -11.03 4.08 0.26
CA LEU A 98 -10.76 4.59 1.59
C LEU A 98 -9.28 4.93 1.74
N VAL A 99 -8.98 5.90 2.59
CA VAL A 99 -7.60 6.31 2.87
C VAL A 99 -6.80 5.14 3.41
N CYS A 100 -5.64 4.89 2.83
CA CYS A 100 -4.77 3.81 3.28
C CYS A 100 -3.30 4.15 3.00
N HIS A 101 -2.40 3.28 3.49
CA HIS A 101 -0.95 3.51 3.35
C HIS A 101 -0.51 3.59 1.89
N ALA A 102 -1.18 2.89 0.98
CA ALA A 102 -0.86 2.97 -0.45
C ALA A 102 -1.04 4.40 -0.97
N GLY A 103 -2.02 5.14 -0.46
CA GLY A 103 -2.20 6.55 -0.80
C GLY A 103 -1.03 7.40 -0.33
N VAL A 104 -0.50 7.12 0.85
CA VAL A 104 0.69 7.81 1.36
C VAL A 104 1.89 7.52 0.46
N LEU A 105 2.06 6.26 0.05
CA LEU A 105 3.15 5.87 -0.85
C LEU A 105 3.03 6.55 -2.20
N ALA A 106 1.83 6.61 -2.76
CA ALA A 106 1.59 7.26 -4.05
C ALA A 106 1.95 8.75 -3.97
N GLU A 107 1.51 9.41 -2.91
CA GLU A 107 1.82 10.83 -2.70
C GLU A 107 3.32 11.05 -2.60
N LEU A 108 4.02 10.26 -1.81
CA LEU A 108 5.46 10.40 -1.64
C LEU A 108 6.22 10.09 -2.93
N ALA A 109 5.78 9.07 -3.68
CA ALA A 109 6.40 8.73 -4.96
C ALA A 109 6.28 9.87 -5.96
N ASP A 110 5.10 10.50 -6.04
CA ASP A 110 4.86 11.59 -6.98
C ASP A 110 5.53 12.89 -6.55
N CYS A 111 5.66 13.13 -5.25
CA CYS A 111 6.34 14.32 -4.71
C CYS A 111 7.80 14.40 -5.13
N ARG A 112 8.43 13.26 -5.39
CA ARG A 112 9.83 13.24 -5.80
C ARG A 112 10.06 13.89 -7.16
N ASP A 113 9.01 14.02 -7.96
CA ASP A 113 9.06 14.72 -9.24
C ASP A 113 9.39 16.18 -9.11
N ARG A 114 9.07 16.75 -7.96
CA ARG A 114 9.22 18.19 -7.76
C ARG A 114 10.66 18.59 -7.46
N GLY A 115 11.52 17.59 -7.35
CA GLY A 115 12.92 17.75 -7.12
C GLY A 115 13.23 18.41 -5.80
N PRO A 116 14.46 18.55 -5.45
CA PRO A 116 14.80 19.39 -4.32
C PRO A 116 14.65 20.84 -4.74
#